data_63cdbe0518a336ee5c9c05f0b171481c
#
_entry.id   63cdbe0518a336ee5c9c05f0b171481c
#
_cell.length_a   1.000
_cell.length_b   1.000
_cell.length_c   1.000
_cell.angle_alpha   90.00
_cell.angle_beta   90.00
_cell.angle_gamma   90.00
#
_symmetry.space_group_name_H-M   'P 1'
#
loop_
_entity.id
_entity.type
_entity.pdbx_description
1 polymer ?
#
loop_
_entity_poly.entity_id
_entity_poly.type
_entity_poly.pdbx_seq_one_letter_code
_entity_poly.pdbx_strand_id
1 'polypeptide(L)'
;MASIHPLIEFRAPVLFEEFAVRELCGLARKGYETRFKRETFGFLFGTLTTDRRVIIRRACYYRGGEKSRTGIIFKDWATIKRAIRRRRELTSRFRMRFLGNFHSHVEIAGEVFKGLSQEDRESFIHDRMAFIETIVFIWSGPSKPNRSTSGTIVGFEPRTGYNYRIRVYAKRKNGIRQVRAKVIPTGVVVIY
;
A
#
# COMPACT_ATOMS: atom_id res chain seq x y z
N MET A 1 2.63 -29.09 -10.15
CA MET A 1 3.72 -28.19 -10.61
C MET A 1 3.63 -26.89 -9.82
N ALA A 2 4.57 -26.63 -8.94
CA ALA A 2 4.61 -25.39 -8.15
C ALA A 2 5.03 -24.26 -9.10
N SER A 3 4.12 -23.34 -9.40
CA SER A 3 4.43 -22.11 -10.12
C SER A 3 5.35 -21.27 -9.23
N ILE A 4 6.65 -21.33 -9.52
CA ILE A 4 7.64 -20.46 -8.91
C ILE A 4 7.33 -19.07 -9.42
N HIS A 5 6.63 -18.24 -8.62
CA HIS A 5 6.55 -16.82 -8.90
C HIS A 5 7.99 -16.28 -8.92
N PRO A 6 8.43 -15.68 -10.02
CA PRO A 6 9.75 -15.08 -10.05
C PRO A 6 9.80 -14.00 -8.97
N LEU A 7 10.64 -14.22 -7.97
CA LEU A 7 10.97 -13.19 -6.99
C LEU A 7 11.49 -12.00 -7.79
N ILE A 8 10.72 -10.91 -7.81
CA ILE A 8 11.17 -9.70 -8.47
C ILE A 8 12.27 -9.12 -7.58
N GLU A 9 13.50 -9.19 -8.03
CA GLU A 9 14.57 -8.43 -7.40
C GLU A 9 14.35 -6.94 -7.72
N PHE A 10 13.73 -6.23 -6.78
CA PHE A 10 13.57 -4.78 -6.86
C PHE A 10 14.92 -4.09 -6.72
N ARG A 11 15.62 -3.87 -7.82
CA ARG A 11 16.84 -3.04 -7.86
C ARG A 11 16.49 -1.56 -7.95
N ALA A 12 15.36 -1.24 -8.58
CA ALA A 12 14.84 0.12 -8.74
C ALA A 12 13.79 0.45 -7.66
N PRO A 13 13.56 1.74 -7.36
CA PRO A 13 12.48 2.17 -6.50
C PRO A 13 11.11 1.82 -7.09
N VAL A 14 10.12 1.58 -6.23
CA VAL A 14 8.71 1.55 -6.62
C VAL A 14 8.28 2.99 -6.89
N LEU A 15 7.72 3.24 -8.06
CA LEU A 15 7.27 4.55 -8.48
C LEU A 15 5.77 4.69 -8.22
N PHE A 16 5.37 5.81 -7.64
CA PHE A 16 3.96 6.16 -7.45
C PHE A 16 3.64 7.40 -8.26
N GLU A 17 2.65 7.33 -9.14
CA GLU A 17 2.09 8.54 -9.71
C GLU A 17 1.43 9.37 -8.60
N GLU A 18 1.54 10.71 -8.70
CA GLU A 18 0.96 11.64 -7.71
C GLU A 18 -0.51 11.36 -7.43
N PHE A 19 -1.25 10.98 -8.47
CA PHE A 19 -2.67 10.63 -8.36
C PHE A 19 -2.87 9.42 -7.41
N ALA A 20 -2.06 8.38 -7.55
CA ALA A 20 -2.12 7.21 -6.68
C ALA A 20 -1.75 7.54 -5.22
N VAL A 21 -0.79 8.44 -5.01
CA VAL A 21 -0.45 8.94 -3.66
C VAL A 21 -1.63 9.69 -3.05
N ARG A 22 -2.29 10.56 -3.82
CA ARG A 22 -3.49 11.27 -3.36
C ARG A 22 -4.64 10.33 -3.00
N GLU A 23 -4.87 9.29 -3.83
CA GLU A 23 -5.86 8.24 -3.51
C GLU A 23 -5.51 7.53 -2.19
N LEU A 24 -4.26 7.09 -2.02
CA LEU A 24 -3.79 6.42 -0.80
C LEU A 24 -4.00 7.27 0.46
N CYS A 25 -3.55 8.53 0.43
CA CYS A 25 -3.71 9.46 1.56
C CYS A 25 -5.20 9.72 1.85
N GLY A 26 -6.01 9.95 0.82
CA GLY A 26 -7.46 10.15 0.97
C GLY A 26 -8.18 8.93 1.54
N LEU A 27 -7.76 7.72 1.17
CA LEU A 27 -8.34 6.49 1.71
C LEU A 27 -7.90 6.25 3.16
N ALA A 28 -6.64 6.49 3.51
CA ALA A 28 -6.15 6.41 4.88
C ALA A 28 -6.89 7.41 5.78
N ARG A 29 -7.08 8.67 5.29
CA ARG A 29 -7.83 9.70 5.99
C ARG A 29 -9.27 9.27 6.30
N LYS A 30 -9.99 8.69 5.34
CA LYS A 30 -11.36 8.18 5.56
C LYS A 30 -11.46 7.20 6.72
N GLY A 31 -10.47 6.34 6.92
CA GLY A 31 -10.40 5.46 8.08
C GLY A 31 -10.07 6.19 9.37
N TYR A 32 -9.09 7.08 9.30
CA TYR A 32 -8.63 7.87 10.44
C TYR A 32 -9.72 8.79 11.03
N GLU A 33 -10.53 9.41 10.18
CA GLU A 33 -11.64 10.29 10.56
C GLU A 33 -12.85 9.55 11.11
N THR A 34 -12.87 8.21 11.09
CA THR A 34 -13.95 7.47 11.77
C THR A 34 -13.84 7.64 13.29
N ARG A 35 -14.98 7.55 14.00
CA ARG A 35 -15.05 7.67 15.46
C ARG A 35 -14.00 6.82 16.20
N PHE A 36 -13.65 5.67 15.63
CA PHE A 36 -12.72 4.71 16.26
C PHE A 36 -11.35 4.65 15.56
N LYS A 37 -11.04 5.57 14.65
CA LYS A 37 -9.78 5.56 13.90
C LYS A 37 -9.46 4.17 13.33
N ARG A 38 -10.20 3.72 12.36
CA ARG A 38 -10.05 2.37 11.78
C ARG A 38 -9.03 2.35 10.67
N GLU A 39 -8.33 1.25 10.54
CA GLU A 39 -7.49 0.98 9.38
C GLU A 39 -8.30 0.83 8.09
N THR A 40 -7.70 1.19 6.98
CA THR A 40 -8.24 0.99 5.64
C THR A 40 -7.39 -0.02 4.89
N PHE A 41 -8.03 -0.77 4.01
CA PHE A 41 -7.37 -1.77 3.16
C PHE A 41 -7.81 -1.61 1.72
N GLY A 42 -6.94 -1.99 0.79
CA GLY A 42 -7.27 -2.00 -0.62
C GLY A 42 -6.17 -2.53 -1.51
N PHE A 43 -6.33 -2.28 -2.80
CA PHE A 43 -5.53 -2.85 -3.86
C PHE A 43 -4.81 -1.77 -4.65
N LEU A 44 -3.60 -2.09 -5.10
CA LEU A 44 -2.76 -1.24 -5.92
C LEU A 44 -2.69 -1.79 -7.34
N PHE A 45 -2.90 -0.89 -8.30
CA PHE A 45 -2.86 -1.22 -9.72
C PHE A 45 -1.90 -0.31 -10.47
N GLY A 46 -1.36 -0.82 -11.56
CA GLY A 46 -0.45 -0.07 -12.40
C GLY A 46 0.28 -0.93 -13.41
N THR A 47 1.53 -0.61 -13.67
CA THR A 47 2.37 -1.26 -14.66
C THR A 47 3.56 -1.94 -14.01
N LEU A 48 3.85 -3.16 -14.44
CA LEU A 48 5.13 -3.81 -14.27
C LEU A 48 5.84 -3.75 -15.62
N THR A 49 6.90 -2.98 -15.70
CA THR A 49 7.66 -2.81 -16.94
C THR A 49 8.51 -4.04 -17.26
N THR A 50 9.03 -4.13 -18.47
CA THR A 50 9.89 -5.23 -18.94
C THR A 50 11.20 -5.32 -18.15
N ASP A 51 11.74 -4.17 -17.74
CA ASP A 51 12.90 -4.06 -16.82
C ASP A 51 12.54 -4.21 -15.34
N ARG A 52 11.32 -4.74 -15.06
CA ARG A 52 10.82 -5.09 -13.72
C ARG A 52 10.65 -3.91 -12.77
N ARG A 53 10.40 -2.70 -13.27
CA ARG A 53 9.97 -1.57 -12.44
C ARG A 53 8.48 -1.66 -12.15
N VAL A 54 8.12 -1.29 -10.95
CA VAL A 54 6.73 -1.20 -10.49
C VAL A 54 6.31 0.26 -10.50
N ILE A 55 5.28 0.58 -11.26
CA ILE A 55 4.67 1.92 -11.33
C ILE A 55 3.23 1.81 -10.85
N ILE A 56 2.93 2.41 -9.69
CA ILE A 56 1.59 2.44 -9.11
C ILE A 56 0.84 3.65 -9.66
N ARG A 57 -0.31 3.40 -10.29
CA ARG A 57 -1.17 4.40 -10.91
C ARG A 57 -2.49 4.62 -10.21
N ARG A 58 -2.99 3.58 -9.51
CA ARG A 58 -4.28 3.61 -8.81
C ARG A 58 -4.19 2.90 -7.47
N ALA A 59 -4.92 3.45 -6.50
CA ALA A 59 -5.21 2.79 -5.24
C ALA A 59 -6.72 2.69 -5.03
N CYS A 60 -7.23 1.50 -4.77
CA CYS A 60 -8.66 1.23 -4.66
C CYS A 60 -9.02 0.64 -3.32
N TYR A 61 -9.99 1.25 -2.65
CA TYR A 61 -10.52 0.77 -1.39
C TYR A 61 -11.25 -0.57 -1.55
N TYR A 62 -11.04 -1.45 -0.58
CA TYR A 62 -11.82 -2.67 -0.41
C TYR A 62 -12.60 -2.62 0.90
N ARG A 63 -13.93 -2.78 0.80
CA ARG A 63 -14.82 -2.67 1.96
C ARG A 63 -14.89 -3.94 2.80
N GLY A 64 -14.50 -5.09 2.26
CA GLY A 64 -14.55 -6.38 2.95
C GLY A 64 -13.50 -6.50 4.05
N GLY A 65 -13.69 -7.52 4.90
CA GLY A 65 -12.87 -7.74 6.10
C GLY A 65 -13.35 -6.93 7.30
N GLU A 66 -13.11 -7.46 8.47
CA GLU A 66 -13.33 -6.73 9.71
C GLU A 66 -12.17 -5.77 9.96
N LYS A 67 -12.50 -4.53 10.27
CA LYS A 67 -11.54 -3.44 10.43
C LYS A 67 -11.54 -2.97 11.86
N SER A 68 -10.36 -2.92 12.44
CA SER A 68 -10.11 -2.39 13.78
C SER A 68 -9.10 -1.24 13.71
N ARG A 69 -8.64 -0.78 14.86
CA ARG A 69 -7.51 0.16 14.98
C ARG A 69 -6.16 -0.50 14.71
N THR A 70 -6.09 -1.82 14.81
CA THR A 70 -4.84 -2.57 14.85
C THR A 70 -4.75 -3.62 13.74
N GLY A 71 -5.70 -3.66 12.81
CA GLY A 71 -5.64 -4.62 11.73
C GLY A 71 -6.94 -4.80 10.93
N ILE A 72 -6.80 -5.55 9.87
CA ILE A 72 -7.89 -5.96 8.99
C ILE A 72 -7.86 -7.48 8.86
N ILE A 73 -8.93 -8.12 9.33
CA ILE A 73 -9.01 -9.58 9.40
C ILE A 73 -9.99 -10.11 8.34
N PHE A 74 -9.53 -11.06 7.55
CA PHE A 74 -10.37 -11.86 6.64
C PHE A 74 -10.68 -13.19 7.32
N LYS A 75 -11.77 -13.24 8.09
CA LYS A 75 -12.10 -14.36 8.98
C LYS A 75 -12.41 -15.67 8.27
N ASP A 76 -12.91 -15.61 7.04
CA ASP A 76 -13.38 -16.79 6.32
C ASP A 76 -12.93 -16.82 4.86
N TRP A 77 -12.95 -18.02 4.30
CA TRP A 77 -12.61 -18.25 2.90
C TRP A 77 -13.53 -17.54 1.92
N ALA A 78 -14.79 -17.34 2.27
CA ALA A 78 -15.75 -16.61 1.42
C ALA A 78 -15.37 -15.14 1.28
N THR A 79 -14.90 -14.50 2.36
CA THR A 79 -14.41 -13.13 2.34
C THR A 79 -13.13 -13.00 1.51
N ILE A 80 -12.21 -13.96 1.61
CA ILE A 80 -11.01 -14.02 0.76
C ILE A 80 -11.39 -14.17 -0.72
N LYS A 81 -12.31 -15.08 -1.05
CA LYS A 81 -12.81 -15.25 -2.43
C LYS A 81 -13.43 -13.97 -2.99
N ARG A 82 -14.22 -13.23 -2.18
CA ARG A 82 -14.79 -11.94 -2.57
C ARG A 82 -13.70 -10.90 -2.87
N ALA A 83 -12.65 -10.85 -2.06
CA ALA A 83 -11.51 -9.96 -2.29
C ALA A 83 -10.79 -10.30 -3.61
N ILE A 84 -10.54 -11.59 -3.87
CA ILE A 84 -9.93 -12.07 -5.13
C ILE A 84 -10.79 -11.70 -6.33
N ARG A 85 -12.11 -11.93 -6.26
CA ARG A 85 -13.05 -11.57 -7.33
C ARG A 85 -13.02 -10.07 -7.58
N ARG A 86 -13.13 -9.25 -6.53
CA ARG A 86 -13.09 -7.80 -6.65
C ARG A 86 -11.79 -7.29 -7.28
N ARG A 87 -10.67 -7.87 -6.93
CA ARG A 87 -9.37 -7.58 -7.52
C ARG A 87 -9.35 -7.86 -9.04
N ARG A 88 -9.91 -9.00 -9.48
CA ARG A 88 -10.03 -9.34 -10.92
C ARG A 88 -10.91 -8.35 -11.67
N GLU A 89 -12.09 -8.01 -11.12
CA GLU A 89 -12.99 -7.01 -11.70
C GLU A 89 -12.30 -5.66 -11.91
N LEU A 90 -11.55 -5.19 -10.91
CA LEU A 90 -10.82 -3.92 -10.99
C LEU A 90 -9.65 -4.00 -11.98
N THR A 91 -8.95 -5.13 -12.06
CA THR A 91 -7.92 -5.38 -13.08
C THR A 91 -8.47 -5.20 -14.48
N SER A 92 -9.62 -5.82 -14.78
CA SER A 92 -10.29 -5.69 -16.07
C SER A 92 -10.80 -4.26 -16.32
N ARG A 93 -11.46 -3.65 -15.32
CA ARG A 93 -12.01 -2.30 -15.42
C ARG A 93 -10.95 -1.24 -15.72
N PHE A 94 -9.80 -1.32 -15.05
CA PHE A 94 -8.73 -0.32 -15.24
C PHE A 94 -7.79 -0.67 -16.38
N ARG A 95 -7.85 -1.89 -16.91
CA ARG A 95 -6.86 -2.43 -17.85
C ARG A 95 -5.43 -2.29 -17.31
N MET A 96 -5.29 -2.47 -16.00
CA MET A 96 -4.02 -2.36 -15.26
C MET A 96 -3.77 -3.65 -14.49
N ARG A 97 -2.49 -3.97 -14.32
CA ARG A 97 -2.09 -5.12 -13.51
C ARG A 97 -2.31 -4.84 -12.03
N PHE A 98 -2.82 -5.83 -11.28
CA PHE A 98 -2.73 -5.83 -9.83
C PHE A 98 -1.27 -5.99 -9.41
N LEU A 99 -0.78 -5.12 -8.55
CA LEU A 99 0.62 -5.07 -8.14
C LEU A 99 0.82 -5.36 -6.65
N GLY A 100 -0.19 -5.13 -5.83
CA GLY A 100 -0.11 -5.41 -4.41
C GLY A 100 -1.26 -4.83 -3.62
N ASN A 101 -1.16 -4.95 -2.31
CA ASN A 101 -2.14 -4.43 -1.38
C ASN A 101 -1.61 -3.17 -0.70
N PHE A 102 -2.51 -2.43 -0.07
CA PHE A 102 -2.17 -1.41 0.91
C PHE A 102 -3.10 -1.50 2.12
N HIS A 103 -2.60 -1.07 3.26
CA HIS A 103 -3.42 -0.75 4.42
C HIS A 103 -2.87 0.48 5.13
N SER A 104 -3.70 1.09 5.99
CA SER A 104 -3.27 2.23 6.78
C SER A 104 -3.01 1.81 8.22
N HIS A 105 -1.96 2.36 8.82
CA HIS A 105 -1.75 2.36 10.25
C HIS A 105 -2.16 3.71 10.81
N VAL A 106 -3.08 3.70 11.74
CA VAL A 106 -3.61 4.91 12.38
C VAL A 106 -2.92 5.16 13.70
N GLU A 107 -2.85 6.43 14.08
CA GLU A 107 -2.36 6.83 15.39
C GLU A 107 -3.26 6.31 16.53
N ILE A 108 -2.64 5.71 17.54
CA ILE A 108 -3.28 5.25 18.77
C ILE A 108 -2.51 5.85 19.95
N ALA A 109 -3.19 6.62 20.82
CA ALA A 109 -2.57 7.27 21.99
C ALA A 109 -1.30 8.10 21.66
N GLY A 110 -1.30 8.79 20.51
CA GLY A 110 -0.17 9.62 20.07
C GLY A 110 0.95 8.87 19.36
N GLU A 111 0.85 7.54 19.26
CA GLU A 111 1.85 6.71 18.60
C GLU A 111 1.30 6.02 17.36
N VAL A 112 2.17 5.85 16.36
CA VAL A 112 1.88 5.06 15.15
C VAL A 112 2.87 3.92 15.06
N PHE A 113 2.35 2.70 14.97
CA PHE A 113 3.19 1.52 14.78
C PHE A 113 4.00 1.62 13.48
N LYS A 114 5.33 1.49 13.57
CA LYS A 114 6.27 1.91 12.52
C LYS A 114 6.66 0.85 11.49
N GLY A 115 6.02 -0.29 11.47
CA GLY A 115 6.43 -1.39 10.58
C GLY A 115 5.28 -2.26 10.09
N LEU A 116 5.63 -3.41 9.51
CA LEU A 116 4.71 -4.52 9.30
C LEU A 116 4.57 -5.29 10.61
N SER A 117 3.35 -5.53 11.06
CA SER A 117 3.07 -6.48 12.13
C SER A 117 3.45 -7.91 11.70
N GLN A 118 3.40 -8.85 12.62
CA GLN A 118 3.61 -10.25 12.27
C GLN A 118 2.49 -10.75 11.36
N GLU A 119 1.25 -10.40 11.65
CA GLU A 119 0.06 -10.74 10.87
C GLU A 119 0.13 -10.17 9.44
N ASP A 120 0.58 -8.92 9.29
CA ASP A 120 0.80 -8.32 7.97
C ASP A 120 1.83 -9.10 7.16
N ARG A 121 2.94 -9.50 7.81
CA ARG A 121 4.00 -10.29 7.17
C ARG A 121 3.48 -11.63 6.69
N GLU A 122 2.76 -12.36 7.53
CA GLU A 122 2.18 -13.65 7.22
C GLU A 122 1.15 -13.53 6.09
N SER A 123 0.24 -12.56 6.17
CA SER A 123 -0.75 -12.27 5.14
C SER A 123 -0.08 -11.96 3.80
N PHE A 124 0.94 -11.10 3.81
CA PHE A 124 1.67 -10.74 2.59
C PHE A 124 2.43 -11.93 2.01
N ILE A 125 3.06 -12.79 2.82
CA ILE A 125 3.73 -14.00 2.35
C ILE A 125 2.75 -14.93 1.62
N HIS A 126 1.55 -15.12 2.19
CA HIS A 126 0.52 -16.01 1.64
C HIS A 126 -0.19 -15.45 0.40
N ASP A 127 -0.27 -14.13 0.21
CA ASP A 127 -0.81 -13.55 -1.03
C ASP A 127 0.18 -13.66 -2.19
N ARG A 128 0.16 -14.81 -2.86
CA ARG A 128 1.06 -15.10 -4.00
C ARG A 128 0.93 -14.12 -5.17
N MET A 129 -0.16 -13.37 -5.25
CA MET A 129 -0.41 -12.42 -6.35
C MET A 129 0.18 -11.03 -6.08
N ALA A 130 0.39 -10.67 -4.82
CA ALA A 130 0.94 -9.38 -4.44
C ALA A 130 2.47 -9.35 -4.59
N PHE A 131 2.98 -8.39 -5.35
CA PHE A 131 4.41 -8.10 -5.48
C PHE A 131 4.91 -7.23 -4.34
N ILE A 132 4.05 -6.29 -3.90
CA ILE A 132 4.35 -5.33 -2.85
C ILE A 132 3.21 -5.27 -1.82
N GLU A 133 3.58 -4.89 -0.61
CA GLU A 133 2.67 -4.43 0.44
C GLU A 133 3.02 -2.98 0.79
N THR A 134 2.02 -2.11 0.88
CA THR A 134 2.21 -0.70 1.15
C THR A 134 1.49 -0.28 2.42
N ILE A 135 2.21 0.34 3.34
CA ILE A 135 1.62 0.88 4.56
C ILE A 135 1.56 2.40 4.47
N VAL A 136 0.38 2.95 4.73
CA VAL A 136 0.15 4.38 4.86
C VAL A 136 -0.04 4.72 6.33
N PHE A 137 0.99 5.26 6.96
CA PHE A 137 0.90 5.79 8.31
C PHE A 137 0.23 7.16 8.28
N ILE A 138 -0.74 7.37 9.17
CA ILE A 138 -1.44 8.65 9.30
C ILE A 138 -1.55 9.04 10.77
N TRP A 139 -1.23 10.30 11.07
CA TRP A 139 -1.36 10.87 12.41
C TRP A 139 -1.63 12.37 12.34
N SER A 140 -2.20 12.94 13.41
CA SER A 140 -2.41 14.38 13.58
C SER A 140 -1.22 15.02 14.30
N GLY A 141 -1.05 16.32 14.11
CA GLY A 141 -0.06 17.11 14.82
C GLY A 141 0.78 18.02 13.93
N PRO A 142 1.71 18.79 14.52
CA PRO A 142 2.53 19.69 13.76
C PRO A 142 3.34 18.95 12.71
N SER A 143 3.51 19.58 11.54
CA SER A 143 4.38 19.07 10.49
C SER A 143 5.78 18.86 11.06
N LYS A 144 6.22 17.62 11.13
CA LYS A 144 7.63 17.35 11.43
C LYS A 144 8.44 17.65 10.18
N PRO A 145 9.55 18.40 10.28
CA PRO A 145 10.39 18.70 9.12
C PRO A 145 10.71 17.38 8.40
N ASN A 146 10.61 17.46 7.10
CA ASN A 146 10.72 16.34 6.15
C ASN A 146 12.13 15.72 6.20
N ARG A 147 12.44 14.95 7.23
CA ARG A 147 13.55 14.02 7.16
C ARG A 147 13.09 12.85 6.33
N SER A 148 13.13 13.02 5.00
CA SER A 148 13.02 11.93 4.07
C SER A 148 14.10 10.90 4.42
N THR A 149 13.72 9.91 5.21
CA THR A 149 14.54 8.71 5.31
C THR A 149 14.50 8.08 3.92
N SER A 150 15.67 7.93 3.32
CA SER A 150 15.90 7.41 1.97
C SER A 150 14.91 6.27 1.65
N GLY A 151 14.00 6.53 0.71
CA GLY A 151 13.06 5.51 0.22
C GLY A 151 11.67 5.48 0.83
N THR A 152 11.28 6.50 1.60
CA THR A 152 9.93 6.67 2.18
C THR A 152 9.28 7.93 1.59
N ILE A 153 8.02 7.85 1.16
CA ILE A 153 7.25 9.04 0.78
C ILE A 153 6.66 9.64 2.05
N VAL A 154 6.82 10.94 2.24
CA VAL A 154 6.26 11.69 3.36
C VAL A 154 5.47 12.88 2.86
N GLY A 155 4.39 13.22 3.54
CA GLY A 155 3.55 14.35 3.20
C GLY A 155 2.86 14.94 4.42
N PHE A 156 2.46 16.19 4.29
CA PHE A 156 1.63 16.90 5.25
C PHE A 156 0.50 17.59 4.52
N GLU A 157 -0.71 17.51 5.04
CA GLU A 157 -1.89 18.17 4.52
C GLU A 157 -2.25 19.36 5.42
N PRO A 158 -1.94 20.61 5.02
CA PRO A 158 -2.13 21.78 5.88
C PRO A 158 -3.58 22.02 6.31
N ARG A 159 -4.55 21.65 5.46
CA ARG A 159 -5.98 21.87 5.74
C ARG A 159 -6.51 21.01 6.90
N THR A 160 -5.96 19.83 7.09
CA THR A 160 -6.41 18.88 8.13
C THR A 160 -5.41 18.75 9.27
N GLY A 161 -4.18 19.21 9.09
CA GLY A 161 -3.07 18.97 10.03
C GLY A 161 -2.61 17.51 10.06
N TYR A 162 -2.93 16.72 9.03
CA TYR A 162 -2.53 15.32 8.98
C TYR A 162 -1.17 15.15 8.33
N ASN A 163 -0.37 14.30 8.95
CA ASN A 163 0.91 13.83 8.44
C ASN A 163 0.73 12.44 7.85
N TYR A 164 1.44 12.17 6.76
CA TYR A 164 1.45 10.89 6.07
C TYR A 164 2.87 10.37 5.90
N ARG A 165 3.02 9.06 6.02
CA ARG A 165 4.24 8.35 5.65
C ARG A 165 3.86 7.08 4.91
N ILE A 166 4.41 6.88 3.72
CA ILE A 166 4.15 5.69 2.90
C ILE A 166 5.43 4.87 2.84
N ARG A 167 5.35 3.62 3.27
CA ARG A 167 6.42 2.64 3.17
C ARG A 167 5.97 1.47 2.31
N VAL A 168 6.88 0.97 1.51
CA VAL A 168 6.64 -0.14 0.60
C VAL A 168 7.53 -1.31 1.00
N TYR A 169 6.95 -2.48 1.01
CA TYR A 169 7.64 -3.74 1.33
C TYR A 169 7.52 -4.70 0.16
N ALA A 170 8.55 -5.48 -0.08
CA ALA A 170 8.58 -6.48 -1.12
C ALA A 170 9.12 -7.82 -0.59
N LYS A 171 8.67 -8.90 -1.21
CA LYS A 171 9.20 -10.24 -0.95
C LYS A 171 10.58 -10.37 -1.56
N ARG A 172 11.50 -10.90 -0.82
CA ARG A 172 12.87 -11.21 -1.21
C ARG A 172 13.17 -12.67 -0.92
N LYS A 173 14.25 -13.20 -1.49
CA LYS A 173 14.71 -14.57 -1.21
C LYS A 173 14.84 -14.86 0.30
N ASN A 174 15.26 -13.86 1.07
CA ASN A 174 15.48 -13.95 2.51
C ASN A 174 14.40 -13.18 3.33
N GLY A 175 13.13 -13.25 2.92
CA GLY A 175 12.02 -12.65 3.65
C GLY A 175 11.49 -11.34 3.05
N ILE A 176 10.81 -10.55 3.86
CA ILE A 176 10.20 -9.28 3.47
C ILE A 176 11.13 -8.12 3.86
N ARG A 177 11.38 -7.22 2.93
CA ARG A 177 12.18 -6.01 3.19
C ARG A 177 11.49 -4.76 2.69
N GLN A 178 11.73 -3.64 3.36
CA GLN A 178 11.35 -2.33 2.87
C GLN A 178 12.16 -2.02 1.59
N VAL A 179 11.47 -1.50 0.57
CA VAL A 179 12.05 -1.05 -0.68
C VAL A 179 11.87 0.46 -0.84
N ARG A 180 12.72 1.08 -1.66
CA ARG A 180 12.62 2.51 -1.93
C ARG A 180 11.34 2.82 -2.69
N ALA A 181 10.69 3.92 -2.35
CA ALA A 181 9.54 4.46 -3.07
C ALA A 181 9.82 5.91 -3.49
N LYS A 182 9.31 6.30 -4.66
CA LYS A 182 9.43 7.67 -5.18
C LYS A 182 8.11 8.09 -5.81
N VAL A 183 7.79 9.37 -5.74
CA VAL A 183 6.67 9.98 -6.44
C VAL A 183 7.13 10.45 -7.81
N ILE A 184 6.30 10.23 -8.82
CA ILE A 184 6.47 10.76 -10.18
C ILE A 184 5.19 11.51 -10.59
N PRO A 185 5.27 12.52 -11.47
CA PRO A 185 4.09 13.18 -12.01
C PRO A 185 3.13 12.19 -12.67
N THR A 186 1.84 12.46 -12.59
CA THR A 186 0.82 11.62 -13.23
C THR A 186 0.93 11.73 -14.74
N GLY A 187 0.88 10.59 -15.44
CA GLY A 187 0.91 10.54 -16.90
C GLY A 187 2.31 10.57 -17.53
N VAL A 188 3.37 10.53 -16.74
CA VAL A 188 4.73 10.40 -17.27
C VAL A 188 4.93 8.98 -17.84
N VAL A 189 5.12 8.90 -19.14
CA VAL A 189 5.63 7.68 -19.79
C VAL A 189 7.14 7.68 -19.58
N VAL A 190 7.62 6.79 -18.74
CA VAL A 190 9.06 6.59 -18.55
C VAL A 190 9.56 5.80 -19.76
N ILE A 191 10.04 6.50 -20.79
CA ILE A 191 10.73 5.90 -21.94
C ILE A 191 12.19 5.71 -21.52
N TYR A 192 12.69 4.49 -21.69
CA TYR A 192 14.10 4.13 -21.48
C TYR A 192 14.69 3.61 -22.78
#